data_53ade3ad2a991158603fcf5bff7a7e71
#
_entry.id   53ade3ad2a991158603fcf5bff7a7e71
#
_cell.length_a   1.000
_cell.length_b   1.000
_cell.length_c   1.000
_cell.angle_alpha   90.00
_cell.angle_beta   90.00
_cell.angle_gamma   90.00
#
_symmetry.space_group_name_H-M   'P 1'
#
loop_
_entity.id
_entity.type
_entity.pdbx_description
1 polymer ?
#
loop_
_entity_poly.entity_id
_entity_poly.type
_entity_poly.pdbx_seq_one_letter_code
_entity_poly.pdbx_strand_id
1 'polypeptide(L)'
;MTAVDTNVVVRLLTGDDAKQAAAARALFAAGPIWIAKTVLLESGWVLRSLYGFDTGAIRDALTRLLGLKNVRVEDAAAVAAALTLTQSGIDLADAMHLSSRPVGARFVSFDKAFVARAKRAGASGVARV
;
A
#
# COMPACT_ATOMS: atom_id res chain seq x y z
N MET A 1 -0.50 -21.36 4.32
CA MET A 1 -0.53 -19.91 4.01
C MET A 1 -1.85 -19.60 3.30
N THR A 2 -2.45 -18.48 3.65
CA THR A 2 -3.75 -18.07 3.08
C THR A 2 -3.59 -16.70 2.43
N ALA A 3 -3.92 -16.61 1.16
CA ALA A 3 -4.02 -15.32 0.47
C ALA A 3 -5.39 -14.70 0.74
N VAL A 4 -5.45 -13.40 0.90
CA VAL A 4 -6.68 -12.67 1.19
C VAL A 4 -6.96 -11.62 0.13
N ASP A 5 -8.22 -11.28 -0.04
CA ASP A 5 -8.63 -10.21 -0.94
C ASP A 5 -8.80 -8.87 -0.19
N THR A 6 -9.15 -7.85 -0.95
CA THR A 6 -9.28 -6.49 -0.45
C THR A 6 -10.34 -6.37 0.65
N ASN A 7 -11.47 -7.02 0.54
CA ASN A 7 -12.52 -6.91 1.55
C ASN A 7 -12.08 -7.46 2.90
N VAL A 8 -11.30 -8.54 2.92
CA VAL A 8 -10.75 -9.08 4.16
C VAL A 8 -9.83 -8.06 4.84
N VAL A 9 -8.95 -7.44 4.06
CA VAL A 9 -8.03 -6.40 4.56
C VAL A 9 -8.81 -5.19 5.09
N VAL A 10 -9.77 -4.69 4.31
CA VAL A 10 -10.55 -3.50 4.68
C VAL A 10 -11.38 -3.76 5.94
N ARG A 11 -12.01 -4.93 6.06
CA ARG A 11 -12.79 -5.28 7.26
C ARG A 11 -11.90 -5.40 8.50
N LEU A 12 -10.70 -5.94 8.33
CA LEU A 12 -9.73 -5.99 9.43
C LEU A 12 -9.33 -4.58 9.90
N LEU A 13 -9.07 -3.68 8.95
CA LEU A 13 -8.56 -2.33 9.24
C LEU A 13 -9.64 -1.37 9.75
N THR A 14 -10.87 -1.50 9.27
CA THR A 14 -11.95 -0.55 9.61
C THR A 14 -12.90 -1.06 10.69
N GLY A 15 -13.14 -2.36 10.71
CA GLY A 15 -14.07 -2.97 11.65
C GLY A 15 -15.54 -2.57 11.45
N ASP A 16 -15.89 -1.98 10.29
CA ASP A 16 -17.22 -1.41 10.09
C ASP A 16 -18.37 -2.42 9.94
N ASP A 17 -18.02 -3.68 9.64
CA ASP A 17 -18.96 -4.81 9.72
C ASP A 17 -18.45 -5.73 10.83
N ALA A 18 -19.15 -5.75 11.95
CA ALA A 18 -18.67 -6.45 13.14
C ALA A 18 -18.47 -7.96 12.90
N LYS A 19 -19.36 -8.59 12.15
CA LYS A 19 -19.27 -10.03 11.86
C LYS A 19 -18.11 -10.34 10.91
N GLN A 20 -17.97 -9.57 9.84
CA GLN A 20 -16.87 -9.75 8.89
C GLN A 20 -15.54 -9.39 9.50
N ALA A 21 -15.48 -8.35 10.31
CA ALA A 21 -14.25 -7.97 11.02
C ALA A 21 -13.80 -9.06 11.99
N ALA A 22 -14.74 -9.68 12.71
CA ALA A 22 -14.42 -10.79 13.60
C ALA A 22 -13.88 -12.00 12.82
N ALA A 23 -14.48 -12.32 11.68
CA ALA A 23 -14.01 -13.38 10.80
C ALA A 23 -12.62 -13.10 10.25
N ALA A 24 -12.36 -11.85 9.83
CA ALA A 24 -11.04 -11.43 9.36
C ALA A 24 -9.98 -11.56 10.46
N ARG A 25 -10.28 -11.09 11.67
CA ARG A 25 -9.36 -11.23 12.81
C ARG A 25 -9.06 -12.71 13.13
N ALA A 26 -10.07 -13.56 13.10
CA ALA A 26 -9.88 -14.98 13.32
C ALA A 26 -8.97 -15.61 12.26
N LEU A 27 -9.15 -15.21 11.00
CA LEU A 27 -8.33 -15.69 9.89
C LEU A 27 -6.87 -15.27 10.08
N PHE A 28 -6.62 -14.01 10.43
CA PHE A 28 -5.26 -13.51 10.66
C PHE A 28 -4.60 -14.14 11.88
N ALA A 29 -5.38 -14.52 12.88
CA ALA A 29 -4.86 -15.20 14.06
C ALA A 29 -4.54 -16.69 13.81
N ALA A 30 -5.16 -17.30 12.80
CA ALA A 30 -5.09 -18.74 12.58
C ALA A 30 -3.80 -19.21 11.88
N GLY A 31 -3.08 -18.34 11.19
CA GLY A 31 -1.87 -18.76 10.50
C GLY A 31 -1.31 -17.70 9.55
N PRO A 32 -0.32 -18.09 8.72
CA PRO A 32 0.33 -17.14 7.81
C PRO A 32 -0.64 -16.61 6.75
N ILE A 33 -0.57 -15.29 6.55
CA ILE A 33 -1.37 -14.55 5.57
C ILE A 33 -0.44 -13.98 4.50
N TRP A 34 -0.85 -14.08 3.24
CA TRP A 34 -0.15 -13.47 2.12
C TRP A 34 -1.03 -12.43 1.44
N ILE A 35 -0.46 -11.27 1.13
CA ILE A 35 -1.18 -10.14 0.55
C ILE A 35 -0.48 -9.71 -0.73
N ALA A 36 -1.21 -9.71 -1.85
CA ALA A 36 -0.72 -9.20 -3.12
C ALA A 36 -0.54 -7.68 -3.09
N LYS A 37 0.41 -7.14 -3.86
CA LYS A 37 0.54 -5.69 -4.04
C LYS A 37 -0.74 -5.05 -4.56
N THR A 38 -1.43 -5.74 -5.48
CA THR A 38 -2.70 -5.27 -6.02
C THR A 38 -3.80 -5.16 -4.95
N VAL A 39 -3.80 -6.07 -3.98
CA VAL A 39 -4.73 -6.01 -2.84
C VAL A 39 -4.42 -4.79 -1.95
N LEU A 40 -3.14 -4.53 -1.68
CA LEU A 40 -2.75 -3.34 -0.91
C LEU A 40 -3.16 -2.05 -1.63
N LEU A 41 -2.92 -2.00 -2.93
CA LEU A 41 -3.27 -0.83 -3.75
C LEU A 41 -4.76 -0.56 -3.74
N GLU A 42 -5.56 -1.59 -3.96
CA GLU A 42 -7.02 -1.47 -3.93
C GLU A 42 -7.52 -1.13 -2.52
N SER A 43 -6.93 -1.72 -1.49
CA SER A 43 -7.28 -1.40 -0.09
C SER A 43 -7.05 0.07 0.22
N GLY A 44 -5.93 0.64 -0.22
CA GLY A 44 -5.66 2.07 -0.07
C GLY A 44 -6.70 2.92 -0.79
N TRP A 45 -7.08 2.54 -2.01
CA TRP A 45 -8.10 3.24 -2.76
C TRP A 45 -9.48 3.18 -2.06
N VAL A 46 -9.87 2.02 -1.55
CA VAL A 46 -11.14 1.84 -0.81
C VAL A 46 -11.14 2.68 0.47
N LEU A 47 -10.05 2.66 1.22
CA LEU A 47 -9.93 3.44 2.46
C LEU A 47 -10.08 4.94 2.18
N ARG A 48 -9.51 5.43 1.08
CA ARG A 48 -9.66 6.83 0.67
C ARG A 48 -11.07 7.13 0.20
N SER A 49 -11.57 6.33 -0.74
CA SER A 49 -12.81 6.66 -1.49
C SER A 49 -14.07 6.43 -0.67
N LEU A 50 -14.10 5.38 0.15
CA LEU A 50 -15.29 5.00 0.91
C LEU A 50 -15.22 5.36 2.39
N TYR A 51 -14.02 5.52 2.95
CA TYR A 51 -13.83 5.80 4.37
C TYR A 51 -13.19 7.16 4.66
N GLY A 52 -12.79 7.89 3.63
CA GLY A 52 -12.25 9.24 3.78
C GLY A 52 -10.85 9.31 4.41
N PHE A 53 -10.09 8.23 4.36
CA PHE A 53 -8.72 8.25 4.87
C PHE A 53 -7.83 9.13 4.00
N ASP A 54 -7.03 9.99 4.61
CA ASP A 54 -5.96 10.68 3.91
C ASP A 54 -4.73 9.76 3.72
N THR A 55 -3.75 10.25 2.96
CA THR A 55 -2.53 9.46 2.65
C THR A 55 -1.81 9.02 3.93
N GLY A 56 -1.72 9.88 4.94
CA GLY A 56 -1.08 9.54 6.22
C GLY A 56 -1.82 8.44 6.97
N ALA A 57 -3.14 8.50 7.02
CA ALA A 57 -3.96 7.47 7.66
C ALA A 57 -3.86 6.13 6.93
N ILE A 58 -3.85 6.14 5.60
CA ILE A 58 -3.64 4.93 4.79
C ILE A 58 -2.27 4.33 5.08
N ARG A 59 -1.22 5.14 5.05
CA ARG A 59 0.15 4.70 5.36
C ARG A 59 0.23 4.04 6.73
N ASP A 60 -0.36 4.67 7.74
CA ASP A 60 -0.32 4.15 9.11
C ASP A 60 -1.06 2.81 9.22
N ALA A 61 -2.22 2.71 8.60
CA ALA A 61 -3.01 1.47 8.61
C ALA A 61 -2.26 0.32 7.94
N LEU A 62 -1.68 0.57 6.76
CA LEU A 62 -0.92 -0.45 6.03
C LEU A 62 0.38 -0.81 6.75
N THR A 63 1.05 0.16 7.35
CA THR A 63 2.27 -0.10 8.13
C THR A 63 1.99 -1.03 9.32
N ARG A 64 0.88 -0.82 10.03
CA ARG A 64 0.46 -1.71 11.12
C ARG A 64 0.12 -3.11 10.62
N LEU A 65 -0.60 -3.20 9.50
CA LEU A 65 -0.94 -4.48 8.89
C LEU A 65 0.31 -5.28 8.55
N LEU A 66 1.27 -4.65 7.88
CA LEU A 66 2.51 -5.30 7.45
C LEU A 66 3.47 -5.58 8.61
N GLY A 67 3.27 -4.97 9.76
CA GLY A 67 4.00 -5.25 10.98
C GLY A 67 3.55 -6.49 11.74
N LEU A 68 2.43 -7.10 11.35
CA LEU A 68 1.95 -8.32 11.99
C LEU A 68 2.87 -9.50 11.65
N LYS A 69 3.19 -10.31 12.67
CA LYS A 69 4.19 -11.40 12.56
C LYS A 69 3.92 -12.39 11.44
N ASN A 70 2.66 -12.72 11.23
CA ASN A 70 2.25 -13.77 10.29
C ASN A 70 1.85 -13.23 8.92
N VAL A 71 2.04 -11.94 8.67
CA VAL A 71 1.69 -11.33 7.39
C VAL A 71 2.92 -11.28 6.49
N ARG A 72 2.74 -11.74 5.26
CA ARG A 72 3.71 -11.66 4.17
C ARG A 72 3.10 -10.86 3.04
N VAL A 73 3.86 -9.94 2.47
CA VAL A 73 3.40 -9.15 1.33
C VAL A 73 4.24 -9.47 0.10
N GLU A 74 3.61 -9.47 -1.05
CA GLU A 74 4.29 -9.56 -2.33
C GLU A 74 5.28 -8.39 -2.46
N ASP A 75 6.55 -8.70 -2.81
CA ASP A 75 7.57 -7.68 -3.05
C ASP A 75 7.69 -6.70 -1.87
N ALA A 76 8.01 -7.23 -0.70
CA ALA A 76 8.04 -6.47 0.55
C ALA A 76 8.95 -5.24 0.48
N ALA A 77 10.08 -5.32 -0.22
CA ALA A 77 11.02 -4.20 -0.36
C ALA A 77 10.40 -3.04 -1.14
N ALA A 78 9.71 -3.33 -2.25
CA ALA A 78 9.04 -2.29 -3.04
C ALA A 78 7.90 -1.66 -2.26
N VAL A 79 7.13 -2.45 -1.51
CA VAL A 79 6.04 -1.94 -0.69
C VAL A 79 6.56 -1.03 0.43
N ALA A 80 7.62 -1.42 1.12
CA ALA A 80 8.23 -0.59 2.15
C ALA A 80 8.74 0.73 1.57
N ALA A 81 9.39 0.70 0.41
CA ALA A 81 9.84 1.91 -0.30
C ALA A 81 8.67 2.81 -0.69
N ALA A 82 7.57 2.23 -1.16
CA ALA A 82 6.37 2.99 -1.51
C ALA A 82 5.78 3.70 -0.30
N LEU A 83 5.67 3.02 0.83
CA LEU A 83 5.14 3.63 2.06
C LEU A 83 6.04 4.79 2.51
N THR A 84 7.35 4.67 2.38
CA THR A 84 8.28 5.78 2.67
C THR A 84 8.06 6.95 1.72
N LEU A 85 7.88 6.70 0.43
CA LEU A 85 7.61 7.75 -0.57
C LEU A 85 6.32 8.53 -0.28
N THR A 86 5.31 7.90 0.32
CA THR A 86 4.08 8.61 0.69
C THR A 86 4.33 9.73 1.72
N GLN A 87 5.40 9.66 2.49
CA GLN A 87 5.79 10.71 3.42
C GLN A 87 6.19 12.01 2.71
N SER A 88 6.59 11.91 1.45
CA SER A 88 6.93 13.06 0.61
C SER A 88 5.73 13.61 -0.17
N GLY A 89 4.52 13.24 0.21
CA GLY A 89 3.29 13.71 -0.42
C GLY A 89 2.96 13.01 -1.73
N ILE A 90 3.60 11.87 -2.02
CA ILE A 90 3.29 11.07 -3.21
C ILE A 90 2.13 10.14 -2.86
N ASP A 91 1.11 10.11 -3.73
CA ASP A 91 -0.02 9.20 -3.58
C ASP A 91 0.44 7.74 -3.58
N LEU A 92 -0.25 6.88 -2.83
CA LEU A 92 0.14 5.49 -2.67
C LEU A 92 0.25 4.76 -4.01
N ALA A 93 -0.70 4.98 -4.93
CA ALA A 93 -0.67 4.33 -6.24
C ALA A 93 0.60 4.72 -7.00
N ASP A 94 0.90 6.02 -7.08
CA ASP A 94 2.09 6.53 -7.75
C ASP A 94 3.38 6.01 -7.08
N ALA A 95 3.39 5.98 -5.76
CA ALA A 95 4.52 5.45 -4.99
C ALA A 95 4.74 3.95 -5.30
N MET A 96 3.68 3.18 -5.37
CA MET A 96 3.75 1.75 -5.70
C MET A 96 4.23 1.52 -7.12
N HIS A 97 3.74 2.31 -8.09
CA HIS A 97 4.21 2.23 -9.47
C HIS A 97 5.71 2.50 -9.56
N LEU A 98 6.16 3.58 -8.93
CA LEU A 98 7.57 3.96 -8.94
C LEU A 98 8.45 2.90 -8.29
N SER A 99 8.06 2.42 -7.11
CA SER A 99 8.84 1.45 -6.34
C SER A 99 8.86 0.06 -6.96
N SER A 100 7.90 -0.27 -7.81
CA SER A 100 7.79 -1.58 -8.43
C SER A 100 8.57 -1.73 -9.72
N ARG A 101 9.22 -0.65 -10.20
CA ARG A 101 10.02 -0.72 -11.42
C ARG A 101 11.27 -1.58 -11.23
N PRO A 102 11.78 -2.20 -12.29
CA PRO A 102 13.07 -2.88 -12.21
C PRO A 102 14.20 -1.93 -11.80
N VAL A 103 15.20 -2.47 -11.13
CA VAL A 103 16.40 -1.71 -10.76
C VAL A 103 17.03 -1.09 -12.01
N GLY A 104 17.32 0.19 -11.96
CA GLY A 104 17.93 0.93 -13.07
C GLY A 104 16.95 1.38 -14.16
N ALA A 105 15.69 0.98 -14.09
CA ALA A 105 14.70 1.45 -15.06
C ALA A 105 14.35 2.92 -14.82
N ARG A 106 14.20 3.68 -15.91
CA ARG A 106 13.63 5.02 -15.84
C ARG A 106 12.14 4.93 -15.53
N PHE A 107 11.61 5.96 -14.89
CA PHE A 107 10.19 6.13 -14.68
C PHE A 107 9.74 7.46 -15.28
N VAL A 108 8.79 7.44 -16.18
CA VAL A 108 8.34 8.64 -16.88
C VAL A 108 6.85 8.88 -16.64
N SER A 109 6.47 10.13 -16.54
CA SER A 109 5.10 10.53 -16.30
C SER A 109 4.82 11.89 -16.94
N PHE A 110 3.58 12.13 -17.32
CA PHE A 110 3.11 13.45 -17.72
C PHE A 110 2.83 14.35 -16.51
N ASP A 111 2.71 13.79 -15.31
CA ASP A 111 2.34 14.52 -14.08
C ASP A 111 3.56 15.29 -13.54
N LYS A 112 3.54 16.60 -13.76
CA LYS A 112 4.60 17.51 -13.29
C LYS A 112 4.81 17.46 -11.78
N ALA A 113 3.71 17.48 -11.04
CA ALA A 113 3.76 17.54 -9.57
C ALA A 113 4.35 16.25 -9.00
N PHE A 114 3.94 15.11 -9.55
CA PHE A 114 4.51 13.83 -9.16
C PHE A 114 6.01 13.77 -9.43
N VAL A 115 6.43 14.14 -10.65
CA VAL A 115 7.86 14.11 -11.03
C VAL A 115 8.69 14.98 -10.09
N ALA A 116 8.21 16.19 -9.78
CA ALA A 116 8.90 17.08 -8.86
C ALA A 116 9.01 16.49 -7.45
N ARG A 117 7.93 15.92 -6.93
CA ARG A 117 7.92 15.28 -5.60
C ARG A 117 8.83 14.07 -5.54
N ALA A 118 8.83 13.24 -6.59
CA ALA A 118 9.68 12.06 -6.66
C ALA A 118 11.17 12.46 -6.65
N LYS A 119 11.54 13.48 -7.41
CA LYS A 119 12.91 14.01 -7.42
C LYS A 119 13.31 14.55 -6.04
N ARG A 120 12.45 15.33 -5.41
CA ARG A 120 12.72 15.84 -4.04
C ARG A 120 12.84 14.71 -3.02
N ALA A 121 12.13 13.62 -3.21
CA ALA A 121 12.23 12.44 -2.35
C ALA A 121 13.48 11.60 -2.61
N GLY A 122 14.32 12.00 -3.58
CA GLY A 122 15.56 11.31 -3.89
C GLY A 122 15.43 10.16 -4.89
N ALA A 123 14.28 10.00 -5.56
CA ALA A 123 14.11 8.98 -6.58
C ALA A 123 14.93 9.35 -7.83
N SER A 124 15.78 8.42 -8.27
CA SER A 124 16.59 8.60 -9.48
C SER A 124 15.85 8.17 -10.73
N GLY A 125 16.23 8.71 -11.89
CA GLY A 125 15.70 8.28 -13.17
C GLY A 125 14.22 8.60 -13.40
N VAL A 126 13.65 9.54 -12.67
CA VAL A 126 12.29 10.02 -12.88
C VAL A 126 12.31 11.23 -13.78
N ALA A 127 11.45 11.25 -14.79
CA ALA A 127 11.40 12.35 -15.75
C ALA A 127 9.98 12.54 -16.30
N ARG A 128 9.73 13.73 -16.81
CA ARG A 128 8.52 13.98 -17.60
C ARG A 128 8.68 13.38 -18.99
N VAL A 129 7.56 12.97 -19.56
CA VAL A 129 7.49 12.60 -20.97
C VAL A 129 7.78 13.81 -21.85
#